data_acdfbde19372a7de6659426216d93ff0
#
_entry.id   acdfbde19372a7de6659426216d93ff0
#
_cell.length_a   1.000
_cell.length_b   1.000
_cell.length_c   1.000
_cell.angle_alpha   90.00
_cell.angle_beta   90.00
_cell.angle_gamma   90.00
#
_symmetry.space_group_name_H-M   'P 1'
#
loop_
_entity.id
_entity.type
_entity.pdbx_description
1 polymer ?
#
loop_
_entity_poly.entity_id
_entity_poly.type
_entity_poly.pdbx_seq_one_letter_code
_entity_poly.pdbx_strand_id
1 'polypeptide(L)'
;MFSAMLMMTVATAVSAQTTVKGRVTDKQGEPVIGATISLLGQKQPLCVTDAEGNYHFTTKRNLNRQDKIVFSFVGYKKKRVAYNGTGSIDVELEDDAVELDNVVVTALGIKRSEKGLGFSTQTVNGDDISATMPSNWSLALQGEVAGLNVTTAGGPLSSSKISLRGDVSMNIGGNGALVVVDGVPLSSPMNNPGGSYGAGGNSEGSVDYGNGFSDLNPDDIESIQVLKGASASALYGSRAANGVIMVTTKSGRKSKKGIGVTYSFNQSWDEAAHFPDYQYVFGQGVAKNIGGKNTEWAGQQYYSYGTGDDGLASTSGTSSAFGPKFDGQMFYQYDPEKEGRADAATLWRPYTDNHSGLFQTGHTSTHSLAITGNSDRGDMRLSLTYSK
;
A
#
# COMPACT_ATOMS: atom_id res chain seq x y z
N MET A 1 -6.35 98.26 -21.51
CA MET A 1 -6.83 97.01 -22.01
C MET A 1 -6.04 95.90 -21.31
N PHE A 2 -6.73 95.19 -20.45
CA PHE A 2 -6.12 94.26 -19.49
C PHE A 2 -5.74 92.93 -20.13
N SER A 3 -4.44 92.59 -20.09
CA SER A 3 -3.95 91.25 -20.37
C SER A 3 -3.88 90.42 -19.06
N ALA A 4 -4.78 89.49 -18.88
CA ALA A 4 -4.80 88.55 -17.76
C ALA A 4 -3.80 87.44 -18.00
N MET A 5 -2.71 87.49 -17.27
CA MET A 5 -1.66 86.43 -17.25
C MET A 5 -2.13 85.24 -16.38
N LEU A 6 -2.57 84.19 -17.05
CA LEU A 6 -2.99 82.94 -16.40
C LEU A 6 -1.72 82.20 -15.97
N MET A 7 -1.41 82.21 -14.67
CA MET A 7 -0.37 81.40 -14.08
C MET A 7 -0.89 79.98 -13.87
N MET A 8 -0.44 78.99 -14.69
CA MET A 8 -0.73 77.64 -14.66
C MET A 8 0.25 76.97 -13.65
N THR A 9 -0.19 76.77 -12.38
CA THR A 9 0.57 76.02 -11.38
C THR A 9 0.51 74.51 -11.72
N VAL A 10 1.61 74.01 -12.23
CA VAL A 10 1.81 72.52 -12.37
C VAL A 10 2.02 71.96 -10.96
N ALA A 11 0.99 71.36 -10.42
CA ALA A 11 1.10 70.56 -9.21
C ALA A 11 1.85 69.27 -9.53
N THR A 12 3.13 69.23 -9.25
CA THR A 12 3.90 67.97 -9.26
C THR A 12 3.37 67.08 -8.15
N ALA A 13 2.63 66.04 -8.52
CA ALA A 13 2.24 64.97 -7.61
C ALA A 13 3.51 64.25 -7.16
N VAL A 14 4.00 64.60 -5.99
CA VAL A 14 5.05 63.85 -5.29
C VAL A 14 4.45 62.53 -4.91
N SER A 15 4.72 61.51 -5.70
CA SER A 15 4.37 60.14 -5.33
C SER A 15 5.22 59.73 -4.11
N ALA A 16 4.62 59.75 -2.94
CA ALA A 16 5.30 59.33 -1.72
C ALA A 16 5.64 57.85 -1.84
N GLN A 17 6.89 57.53 -2.04
CA GLN A 17 7.41 56.17 -2.03
C GLN A 17 7.73 55.80 -0.59
N THR A 18 7.20 54.65 -0.12
CA THR A 18 7.53 54.10 1.20
C THR A 18 8.67 53.12 1.06
N THR A 19 9.80 53.42 1.72
CA THR A 19 10.93 52.50 1.77
C THR A 19 10.93 51.85 3.17
N VAL A 20 11.03 50.52 3.18
CA VAL A 20 11.13 49.72 4.40
C VAL A 20 12.40 48.90 4.32
N LYS A 21 13.14 48.89 5.43
CA LYS A 21 14.37 48.12 5.61
C LYS A 21 14.36 47.42 6.97
N GLY A 22 15.20 46.44 7.16
CA GLY A 22 15.35 45.74 8.45
C GLY A 22 16.17 44.48 8.28
N ARG A 23 16.26 43.74 9.37
CA ARG A 23 16.97 42.48 9.43
C ARG A 23 16.05 41.35 9.84
N VAL A 24 16.24 40.17 9.23
CA VAL A 24 15.52 38.95 9.60
C VAL A 24 16.51 38.01 10.25
N THR A 25 16.19 37.61 11.49
CA THR A 25 17.01 36.66 12.28
C THR A 25 16.15 35.49 12.76
N ASP A 26 16.81 34.44 13.19
CA ASP A 26 16.19 33.33 13.91
C ASP A 26 16.20 33.60 15.45
N LYS A 27 15.72 32.60 16.23
CA LYS A 27 15.75 32.69 17.73
C LYS A 27 17.15 32.69 18.32
N GLN A 28 18.16 32.22 17.61
CA GLN A 28 19.56 32.20 18.00
C GLN A 28 20.26 33.51 17.63
N GLY A 29 19.58 34.41 16.91
CA GLY A 29 20.14 35.68 16.42
C GLY A 29 20.91 35.54 15.13
N GLU A 30 20.91 34.36 14.50
CA GLU A 30 21.57 34.14 13.21
C GLU A 30 20.76 34.75 12.06
N PRO A 31 21.42 35.28 11.01
CA PRO A 31 20.73 35.89 9.86
C PRO A 31 20.02 34.83 9.04
N VAL A 32 18.74 35.04 8.68
CA VAL A 32 18.00 34.18 7.77
C VAL A 32 18.19 34.69 6.35
N ILE A 33 19.00 33.97 5.56
CA ILE A 33 19.37 34.31 4.19
C ILE A 33 18.29 33.81 3.22
N GLY A 34 17.85 34.65 2.28
CA GLY A 34 16.87 34.26 1.26
C GLY A 34 15.42 34.26 1.75
N ALA A 35 15.13 34.83 2.92
CA ALA A 35 13.76 34.99 3.41
C ALA A 35 12.99 35.93 2.46
N THR A 36 11.79 35.51 2.11
CA THR A 36 10.92 36.23 1.16
C THR A 36 10.00 37.19 1.92
N ILE A 37 10.00 38.45 1.47
CA ILE A 37 9.17 39.53 2.02
C ILE A 37 8.08 39.89 1.03
N SER A 38 6.82 39.88 1.46
CA SER A 38 5.65 40.22 0.66
C SER A 38 4.62 41.02 1.46
N LEU A 39 3.72 41.71 0.79
CA LEU A 39 2.54 42.31 1.44
C LEU A 39 1.39 41.30 1.47
N LEU A 40 0.63 41.32 2.54
CA LEU A 40 -0.55 40.46 2.67
C LEU A 40 -1.53 40.74 1.51
N GLY A 41 -1.87 39.68 0.76
CA GLY A 41 -2.74 39.79 -0.43
C GLY A 41 -2.02 39.95 -1.76
N GLN A 42 -0.69 40.14 -1.79
CA GLN A 42 0.09 40.13 -3.03
C GLN A 42 0.71 38.75 -3.28
N LYS A 43 0.65 38.28 -4.53
CA LYS A 43 1.23 36.98 -4.95
C LYS A 43 2.73 37.06 -5.22
N GLN A 44 3.25 38.25 -5.54
CA GLN A 44 4.68 38.43 -5.85
C GLN A 44 5.45 38.96 -4.63
N PRO A 45 6.66 38.45 -4.39
CA PRO A 45 7.52 38.95 -3.36
C PRO A 45 8.02 40.37 -3.71
N LEU A 46 8.21 41.20 -2.68
CA LEU A 46 8.78 42.53 -2.84
C LEU A 46 10.32 42.50 -2.89
N CYS A 47 10.91 41.68 -2.03
CA CYS A 47 12.34 41.41 -1.94
C CYS A 47 12.64 40.13 -1.22
N VAL A 48 13.93 39.78 -1.17
CA VAL A 48 14.49 38.68 -0.37
C VAL A 48 15.64 39.21 0.48
N THR A 49 15.95 38.53 1.59
CA THR A 49 17.07 38.92 2.48
C THR A 49 18.42 38.54 1.85
N ASP A 50 19.44 39.36 2.10
CA ASP A 50 20.84 39.16 1.73
C ASP A 50 21.58 38.16 2.66
N ALA A 51 22.90 38.01 2.44
CA ALA A 51 23.74 37.10 3.21
C ALA A 51 23.84 37.46 4.71
N GLU A 52 23.63 38.71 5.09
CA GLU A 52 23.61 39.23 6.44
C GLU A 52 22.20 39.25 7.03
N GLY A 53 21.19 38.76 6.29
CA GLY A 53 19.80 38.77 6.71
C GLY A 53 19.09 40.10 6.54
N ASN A 54 19.73 41.12 5.94
CA ASN A 54 19.11 42.43 5.74
C ASN A 54 18.18 42.40 4.51
N TYR A 55 17.17 43.25 4.56
CA TYR A 55 16.26 43.46 3.46
C TYR A 55 15.94 44.92 3.27
N HIS A 56 15.67 45.35 2.08
CA HIS A 56 15.11 46.66 1.77
C HIS A 56 14.18 46.53 0.55
N PHE A 57 13.08 47.26 0.61
CA PHE A 57 12.19 47.38 -0.55
C PHE A 57 11.57 48.80 -0.57
N THR A 58 11.25 49.24 -1.77
CA THR A 58 10.52 50.48 -1.99
C THR A 58 9.24 50.20 -2.73
N THR A 59 8.13 50.66 -2.18
CA THR A 59 6.81 50.50 -2.80
C THR A 59 6.21 51.83 -3.16
N LYS A 60 5.56 51.89 -4.31
CA LYS A 60 4.80 53.09 -4.79
C LYS A 60 3.47 53.26 -4.02
N ARG A 61 3.09 52.30 -3.22
CA ARG A 61 1.89 52.36 -2.39
C ARG A 61 2.24 52.89 -1.01
N ASN A 62 1.48 53.90 -0.54
CA ASN A 62 1.59 54.34 0.84
C ASN A 62 1.12 53.20 1.76
N LEU A 63 2.04 52.72 2.62
CA LEU A 63 1.74 51.71 3.61
C LEU A 63 1.10 52.37 4.82
N ASN A 64 -0.01 51.77 5.30
CA ASN A 64 -0.73 52.20 6.49
C ASN A 64 -0.47 51.19 7.61
N ARG A 65 -0.74 51.60 8.87
CA ARG A 65 -0.63 50.69 10.05
C ARG A 65 -1.50 49.43 9.98
N GLN A 66 -2.45 49.37 9.08
CA GLN A 66 -3.28 48.21 8.81
C GLN A 66 -2.64 47.21 7.83
N ASP A 67 -1.64 47.69 7.02
CA ASP A 67 -0.94 46.83 6.08
C ASP A 67 -0.02 45.87 6.85
N LYS A 68 -0.06 44.58 6.47
CA LYS A 68 0.78 43.55 7.08
C LYS A 68 1.83 43.09 6.11
N ILE A 69 3.07 43.12 6.53
CA ILE A 69 4.22 42.57 5.82
C ILE A 69 4.36 41.10 6.27
N VAL A 70 4.50 40.22 5.32
CA VAL A 70 4.62 38.78 5.53
C VAL A 70 6.05 38.36 5.24
N PHE A 71 6.68 37.76 6.21
CA PHE A 71 8.01 37.18 6.15
C PHE A 71 7.86 35.67 6.08
N SER A 72 8.47 35.02 5.10
CA SER A 72 8.43 33.57 4.95
C SER A 72 9.75 33.02 4.45
N PHE A 73 10.17 31.90 5.04
CA PHE A 73 11.33 31.13 4.62
C PHE A 73 11.06 29.64 4.84
N VAL A 74 11.70 28.78 4.06
CA VAL A 74 11.54 27.33 4.21
C VAL A 74 12.12 26.89 5.56
N GLY A 75 11.33 26.16 6.35
CA GLY A 75 11.72 25.75 7.71
C GLY A 75 11.35 26.74 8.83
N TYR A 76 10.70 27.87 8.51
CA TYR A 76 10.27 28.87 9.50
C TYR A 76 8.78 29.18 9.40
N LYS A 77 8.14 29.48 10.51
CA LYS A 77 6.74 29.91 10.55
C LYS A 77 6.56 31.26 9.87
N LYS A 78 5.56 31.37 9.00
CA LYS A 78 5.22 32.64 8.37
C LYS A 78 4.84 33.68 9.40
N LYS A 79 5.63 34.75 9.54
CA LYS A 79 5.39 35.85 10.47
C LYS A 79 4.75 37.03 9.74
N ARG A 80 3.71 37.59 10.35
CA ARG A 80 2.97 38.74 9.81
C ARG A 80 3.18 39.90 10.78
N VAL A 81 3.80 40.99 10.31
CA VAL A 81 4.08 42.17 11.08
C VAL A 81 3.33 43.35 10.48
N ALA A 82 2.61 44.09 11.32
CA ALA A 82 1.94 45.33 10.91
C ALA A 82 2.99 46.40 10.63
N TYR A 83 2.81 47.19 9.58
CA TYR A 83 3.69 48.33 9.31
C TYR A 83 3.58 49.35 10.41
N ASN A 84 4.72 49.68 11.07
CA ASN A 84 4.77 50.58 12.23
C ASN A 84 4.92 52.06 11.87
N GLY A 85 5.12 52.37 10.59
CA GLY A 85 5.34 53.75 10.13
C GLY A 85 6.79 54.26 10.23
N THR A 86 7.71 53.46 10.79
CA THR A 86 9.10 53.90 11.04
C THR A 86 10.08 53.60 9.90
N GLY A 87 9.66 52.83 8.91
CA GLY A 87 10.50 52.42 7.78
C GLY A 87 11.63 51.41 8.17
N SER A 88 11.77 51.03 9.42
CA SER A 88 12.69 49.99 9.86
C SER A 88 11.94 48.96 10.71
N ILE A 89 12.02 47.69 10.32
CA ILE A 89 11.32 46.58 10.98
C ILE A 89 12.26 45.39 11.02
N ASP A 90 12.77 45.06 12.21
CA ASP A 90 13.53 43.84 12.45
C ASP A 90 12.58 42.72 12.86
N VAL A 91 12.82 41.52 12.34
CA VAL A 91 11.92 40.40 12.51
C VAL A 91 12.70 39.13 12.87
N GLU A 92 12.32 38.55 13.98
CA GLU A 92 12.77 37.24 14.42
C GLU A 92 11.77 36.20 13.89
N LEU A 93 12.22 35.22 13.11
CA LEU A 93 11.42 34.10 12.65
C LEU A 93 11.52 32.95 13.67
N GLU A 94 10.40 32.32 13.92
CA GLU A 94 10.35 31.08 14.67
C GLU A 94 10.53 29.92 13.72
N ASP A 95 11.36 28.95 14.10
CA ASP A 95 11.47 27.71 13.37
C ASP A 95 10.08 27.09 13.21
N ASP A 96 9.71 26.82 11.98
CA ASP A 96 8.60 25.91 11.67
C ASP A 96 9.18 24.49 11.73
N ALA A 97 9.83 24.19 12.84
CA ALA A 97 10.01 22.81 13.24
C ALA A 97 8.60 22.26 13.54
N VAL A 98 7.84 22.02 12.50
CA VAL A 98 7.04 20.83 12.49
C VAL A 98 8.10 19.71 12.54
N GLU A 99 8.67 19.46 13.72
CA GLU A 99 8.97 18.11 14.08
C GLU A 99 7.67 17.37 13.76
N LEU A 100 7.61 16.76 12.60
CA LEU A 100 6.80 15.59 12.40
C LEU A 100 7.40 14.59 13.40
N ASP A 101 7.12 14.79 14.68
CA ASP A 101 7.13 13.72 15.62
C ASP A 101 6.18 12.71 14.99
N ASN A 102 6.77 11.74 14.30
CA ASN A 102 6.05 10.58 13.86
C ASN A 102 5.44 10.00 15.13
N VAL A 103 4.20 10.40 15.36
CA VAL A 103 3.44 9.94 16.51
C VAL A 103 2.98 8.54 16.14
N VAL A 104 3.63 7.58 16.73
CA VAL A 104 3.27 6.18 16.60
C VAL A 104 2.16 5.91 17.60
N VAL A 105 1.05 5.33 17.13
CA VAL A 105 0.03 4.80 18.02
C VAL A 105 0.57 3.49 18.57
N THR A 106 0.85 3.44 19.86
CA THR A 106 1.26 2.20 20.54
C THR A 106 0.02 1.41 20.97
N ALA A 107 0.24 0.24 21.56
CA ALA A 107 -0.82 -0.59 22.12
C ALA A 107 -1.83 0.23 22.93
N LEU A 108 -3.10 -0.11 22.84
CA LEU A 108 -4.22 0.57 23.50
C LEU A 108 -4.49 2.01 23.01
N GLY A 109 -4.06 2.37 21.80
CA GLY A 109 -4.31 3.70 21.24
C GLY A 109 -3.50 4.85 21.85
N ILE A 110 -2.49 4.54 22.66
CA ILE A 110 -1.63 5.56 23.29
C ILE A 110 -0.67 6.10 22.23
N LYS A 111 -0.71 7.40 21.98
CA LYS A 111 0.22 8.09 21.09
C LYS A 111 1.55 8.34 21.77
N ARG A 112 2.66 7.89 21.18
CA ARG A 112 4.02 8.15 21.64
C ARG A 112 4.88 8.63 20.47
N SER A 113 5.88 9.47 20.78
CA SER A 113 6.89 9.84 19.79
C SER A 113 7.72 8.63 19.41
N GLU A 114 7.97 8.45 18.11
CA GLU A 114 8.79 7.35 17.56
C GLU A 114 10.19 7.33 18.17
N LYS A 115 10.77 8.49 18.42
CA LYS A 115 12.10 8.65 19.06
C LYS A 115 12.17 8.07 20.48
N GLY A 116 11.04 7.95 21.16
CA GLY A 116 10.92 7.38 22.51
C GLY A 116 10.68 5.87 22.57
N LEU A 117 10.62 5.20 21.40
CA LEU A 117 10.35 3.76 21.32
C LEU A 117 11.67 2.99 21.22
N GLY A 118 11.86 2.02 22.10
CA GLY A 118 13.02 1.12 22.10
C GLY A 118 13.01 0.06 20.99
N PHE A 119 12.15 0.21 19.95
CA PHE A 119 11.99 -0.74 18.85
C PHE A 119 11.74 -0.01 17.53
N SER A 120 12.12 -0.69 16.43
CA SER A 120 11.94 -0.14 15.09
C SER A 120 10.47 -0.20 14.68
N THR A 121 9.92 0.94 14.31
CA THR A 121 8.58 1.09 13.75
C THR A 121 8.68 1.63 12.33
N GLN A 122 7.68 1.32 11.54
CA GLN A 122 7.49 1.92 10.22
C GLN A 122 6.01 2.18 10.02
N THR A 123 5.68 3.39 9.60
CA THR A 123 4.30 3.81 9.35
C THR A 123 4.07 3.96 7.85
N VAL A 124 2.97 3.40 7.36
CA VAL A 124 2.48 3.55 5.98
C VAL A 124 1.14 4.27 6.06
N ASN A 125 0.96 5.30 5.24
CA ASN A 125 -0.29 6.05 5.22
C ASN A 125 -1.37 5.29 4.45
N GLY A 126 -2.62 5.39 4.86
CA GLY A 126 -3.74 4.75 4.19
C GLY A 126 -3.96 5.24 2.76
N ASP A 127 -3.60 6.50 2.47
CA ASP A 127 -3.73 7.05 1.13
C ASP A 127 -2.74 6.40 0.13
N ASP A 128 -1.56 5.99 0.58
CA ASP A 128 -0.58 5.26 -0.23
C ASP A 128 -1.10 3.84 -0.55
N ILE A 129 -1.78 3.22 0.42
CA ILE A 129 -2.40 1.91 0.27
C ILE A 129 -3.60 1.96 -0.67
N SER A 130 -4.48 2.96 -0.49
CA SER A 130 -5.67 3.12 -1.33
C SER A 130 -5.32 3.55 -2.76
N ALA A 131 -4.20 4.21 -2.99
CA ALA A 131 -3.75 4.59 -4.34
C ALA A 131 -3.43 3.38 -5.22
N THR A 132 -2.90 2.30 -4.64
CA THR A 132 -2.61 1.05 -5.36
C THR A 132 -3.83 0.14 -5.48
N MET A 133 -4.85 0.35 -4.65
CA MET A 133 -6.12 -0.37 -4.57
C MET A 133 -6.01 -1.88 -4.87
N PRO A 134 -5.14 -2.63 -4.21
CA PRO A 134 -5.09 -4.06 -4.39
C PRO A 134 -6.35 -4.69 -3.80
N SER A 135 -6.81 -5.79 -4.38
CA SER A 135 -7.92 -6.59 -3.82
C SER A 135 -7.66 -7.01 -2.38
N ASN A 136 -6.39 -7.13 -2.01
CA ASN A 136 -5.94 -7.41 -0.64
C ASN A 136 -4.93 -6.34 -0.21
N TRP A 137 -5.29 -5.51 0.75
CA TRP A 137 -4.48 -4.40 1.24
C TRP A 137 -3.10 -4.83 1.76
N SER A 138 -2.97 -6.08 2.22
CA SER A 138 -1.68 -6.58 2.73
C SER A 138 -0.60 -6.64 1.65
N LEU A 139 -1.00 -6.82 0.38
CA LEU A 139 -0.06 -6.81 -0.76
C LEU A 139 0.54 -5.42 -1.00
N ALA A 140 -0.20 -4.35 -0.70
CA ALA A 140 0.32 -2.99 -0.81
C ALA A 140 1.47 -2.70 0.17
N LEU A 141 1.59 -3.47 1.26
CA LEU A 141 2.70 -3.33 2.19
C LEU A 141 4.01 -3.94 1.67
N GLN A 142 3.91 -4.82 0.67
CA GLN A 142 5.07 -5.45 0.07
C GLN A 142 5.84 -4.42 -0.77
N GLY A 143 7.08 -4.18 -0.38
CA GLY A 143 7.91 -3.11 -0.97
C GLY A 143 7.93 -1.82 -0.16
N GLU A 144 6.84 -1.45 0.53
CA GLU A 144 6.79 -0.28 1.41
C GLU A 144 7.47 -0.53 2.76
N VAL A 145 7.36 -1.75 3.28
CA VAL A 145 7.88 -2.08 4.61
C VAL A 145 9.10 -3.00 4.51
N ALA A 146 10.26 -2.49 4.92
CA ALA A 146 11.50 -3.26 4.90
C ALA A 146 11.41 -4.53 5.76
N GLY A 147 11.74 -5.69 5.17
CA GLY A 147 11.72 -7.00 5.83
C GLY A 147 10.33 -7.59 6.06
N LEU A 148 9.30 -7.04 5.41
CA LEU A 148 7.97 -7.62 5.36
C LEU A 148 7.82 -8.44 4.07
N ASN A 149 7.26 -9.62 4.21
CA ASN A 149 6.91 -10.49 3.09
C ASN A 149 5.46 -10.94 3.23
N VAL A 150 4.70 -10.83 2.14
CA VAL A 150 3.30 -11.29 2.07
C VAL A 150 3.24 -12.46 1.11
N THR A 151 2.68 -13.56 1.57
CA THR A 151 2.40 -14.73 0.73
C THR A 151 0.90 -14.99 0.75
N THR A 152 0.32 -15.18 -0.42
CA THR A 152 -1.09 -15.53 -0.60
C THR A 152 -1.22 -16.99 -1.01
N ALA A 153 -2.26 -17.68 -0.56
CA ALA A 153 -2.47 -19.09 -0.86
C ALA A 153 -3.08 -19.32 -2.26
N GLY A 154 -3.61 -18.29 -2.89
CA GLY A 154 -4.31 -18.44 -4.17
C GLY A 154 -4.79 -17.10 -4.73
N GLY A 155 -6.08 -16.98 -5.00
CA GLY A 155 -6.70 -15.81 -5.61
C GLY A 155 -6.76 -14.56 -4.71
N PRO A 156 -7.36 -13.47 -5.20
CA PRO A 156 -7.41 -12.17 -4.52
C PRO A 156 -8.06 -12.19 -3.13
N LEU A 157 -9.01 -13.10 -2.91
CA LEU A 157 -9.74 -13.26 -1.64
C LEU A 157 -9.19 -14.38 -0.75
N SER A 158 -8.08 -15.02 -1.15
CA SER A 158 -7.46 -16.08 -0.36
C SER A 158 -6.78 -15.54 0.90
N SER A 159 -6.54 -16.45 1.85
CA SER A 159 -5.75 -16.14 3.03
C SER A 159 -4.38 -15.63 2.68
N SER A 160 -3.93 -14.60 3.35
CA SER A 160 -2.57 -14.09 3.24
C SER A 160 -1.82 -14.27 4.55
N LYS A 161 -0.55 -14.62 4.45
CA LYS A 161 0.40 -14.69 5.56
C LYS A 161 1.34 -13.51 5.45
N ILE A 162 1.43 -12.73 6.50
CA ILE A 162 2.37 -11.63 6.60
C ILE A 162 3.48 -12.06 7.54
N SER A 163 4.71 -12.15 7.06
CA SER A 163 5.89 -12.44 7.87
C SER A 163 6.81 -11.22 7.95
N LEU A 164 7.40 -11.02 9.13
CA LEU A 164 8.33 -9.93 9.40
C LEU A 164 9.71 -10.51 9.74
N ARG A 165 10.73 -10.13 8.98
CA ARG A 165 12.13 -10.59 9.15
C ARG A 165 12.31 -12.10 8.97
N GLY A 166 11.45 -12.74 8.18
CA GLY A 166 11.51 -14.16 7.88
C GLY A 166 10.76 -15.05 8.88
N ASP A 167 10.79 -16.35 8.63
CA ASP A 167 10.16 -17.36 9.47
C ASP A 167 11.15 -17.81 10.55
N VAL A 168 10.81 -17.59 11.80
CA VAL A 168 11.67 -17.83 12.97
C VAL A 168 11.26 -19.12 13.72
N SER A 169 9.98 -19.48 13.63
CA SER A 169 9.43 -20.64 14.33
C SER A 169 9.49 -21.90 13.46
N MET A 170 9.88 -23.01 14.07
CA MET A 170 9.80 -24.35 13.45
C MET A 170 8.35 -24.84 13.28
N ASN A 171 7.41 -24.17 13.92
CA ASN A 171 5.98 -24.45 13.72
C ASN A 171 5.48 -23.75 12.46
N ILE A 172 5.11 -24.52 11.44
CA ILE A 172 4.70 -24.04 10.12
C ILE A 172 3.54 -23.04 10.18
N GLY A 173 2.63 -23.16 11.14
CA GLY A 173 1.51 -22.22 11.34
C GLY A 173 1.84 -20.99 12.20
N GLY A 174 3.03 -20.94 12.82
CA GLY A 174 3.36 -19.99 13.89
C GLY A 174 4.18 -18.77 13.48
N ASN A 175 4.41 -18.53 12.19
CA ASN A 175 5.34 -17.49 11.71
C ASN A 175 4.67 -16.19 11.23
N GLY A 176 3.35 -16.09 11.33
CA GLY A 176 2.61 -14.89 10.95
C GLY A 176 2.75 -13.74 11.95
N ALA A 177 2.80 -12.51 11.45
CA ALA A 177 2.69 -11.32 12.29
C ALA A 177 1.26 -11.19 12.85
N LEU A 178 1.13 -10.66 14.06
CA LEU A 178 -0.17 -10.37 14.65
C LEU A 178 -0.77 -9.11 14.01
N VAL A 179 -1.99 -9.21 13.50
CA VAL A 179 -2.73 -8.04 13.00
C VAL A 179 -3.65 -7.54 14.10
N VAL A 180 -3.60 -6.22 14.34
CA VAL A 180 -4.41 -5.53 15.35
C VAL A 180 -5.13 -4.38 14.66
N VAL A 181 -6.46 -4.38 14.71
CA VAL A 181 -7.29 -3.33 14.11
C VAL A 181 -7.93 -2.52 15.22
N ASP A 182 -7.68 -1.22 15.25
CA ASP A 182 -8.15 -0.27 16.26
C ASP A 182 -7.95 -0.76 17.71
N GLY A 183 -6.81 -1.44 17.96
CA GLY A 183 -6.47 -2.00 19.26
C GLY A 183 -7.00 -3.41 19.53
N VAL A 184 -7.81 -3.96 18.64
CA VAL A 184 -8.36 -5.32 18.77
C VAL A 184 -7.51 -6.31 17.96
N PRO A 185 -6.87 -7.30 18.61
CA PRO A 185 -6.11 -8.30 17.89
C PRO A 185 -7.03 -9.24 17.11
N LEU A 186 -6.78 -9.36 15.82
CA LEU A 186 -7.48 -10.32 14.96
C LEU A 186 -6.79 -11.67 15.01
N SER A 187 -7.59 -12.73 14.93
CA SER A 187 -7.07 -14.08 14.70
C SER A 187 -6.59 -14.16 13.24
N SER A 188 -5.30 -14.46 13.05
CA SER A 188 -4.67 -14.53 11.73
C SER A 188 -4.17 -15.96 11.38
N PRO A 189 -4.80 -17.07 11.80
CA PRO A 189 -4.42 -18.33 11.20
C PRO A 189 -4.77 -18.24 9.71
N MET A 190 -3.86 -18.70 8.85
CA MET A 190 -4.28 -19.06 7.50
C MET A 190 -5.40 -20.08 7.67
N ASN A 191 -6.60 -19.77 7.23
CA ASN A 191 -7.71 -20.68 7.19
C ASN A 191 -7.49 -21.70 6.06
N ASN A 192 -6.38 -22.40 6.14
CA ASN A 192 -6.14 -23.60 5.34
C ASN A 192 -6.18 -24.80 6.29
N PRO A 193 -7.37 -25.30 6.63
CA PRO A 193 -7.53 -26.46 7.53
C PRO A 193 -6.91 -27.75 6.95
N GLY A 194 -6.52 -27.73 5.67
CA GLY A 194 -5.92 -28.86 5.00
C GLY A 194 -4.46 -28.68 4.60
N GLY A 195 -3.81 -27.60 5.01
CA GLY A 195 -2.42 -27.29 4.67
C GLY A 195 -1.36 -28.13 5.38
N SER A 196 -1.62 -29.40 5.59
CA SER A 196 -0.56 -30.36 5.83
C SER A 196 -0.01 -30.81 4.49
N TYR A 197 1.02 -30.12 3.98
CA TYR A 197 1.99 -30.72 3.07
C TYR A 197 2.81 -31.75 3.85
N GLY A 198 2.12 -32.67 4.52
CA GLY A 198 2.69 -33.76 5.28
C GLY A 198 2.07 -35.06 4.81
N ALA A 199 2.89 -35.97 4.37
CA ALA A 199 2.51 -37.29 3.96
C ALA A 199 1.37 -37.89 4.81
N GLY A 200 0.21 -38.14 4.21
CA GLY A 200 -0.79 -39.06 4.77
C GLY A 200 -2.13 -38.49 5.20
N GLY A 201 -2.50 -37.26 4.89
CA GLY A 201 -3.85 -36.75 5.16
C GLY A 201 -4.72 -36.73 3.92
N ASN A 202 -5.76 -37.55 3.86
CA ASN A 202 -6.88 -37.45 2.92
C ASN A 202 -7.70 -36.19 3.25
N SER A 203 -7.21 -35.03 2.97
CA SER A 203 -7.99 -33.79 3.03
C SER A 203 -8.46 -33.49 1.63
N GLU A 204 -9.64 -33.99 1.31
CA GLU A 204 -10.47 -33.50 0.23
C GLU A 204 -10.49 -31.98 0.34
N GLY A 205 -10.05 -31.31 -0.73
CA GLY A 205 -9.81 -29.89 -0.90
C GLY A 205 -10.49 -28.93 0.09
N SER A 206 -9.79 -28.52 1.10
CA SER A 206 -10.27 -27.44 1.94
C SER A 206 -10.26 -26.14 1.14
N VAL A 207 -11.42 -25.55 1.00
CA VAL A 207 -11.57 -24.25 0.34
C VAL A 207 -11.02 -23.17 1.28
N ASP A 208 -10.14 -22.32 0.78
CA ASP A 208 -9.65 -21.16 1.50
C ASP A 208 -10.65 -20.01 1.35
N TYR A 209 -11.28 -19.63 2.46
CA TYR A 209 -12.25 -18.52 2.53
C TYR A 209 -11.63 -17.19 2.93
N GLY A 210 -10.32 -17.08 2.92
CA GLY A 210 -9.62 -15.90 3.40
C GLY A 210 -9.41 -15.88 4.92
N ASN A 211 -8.73 -14.87 5.40
CA ASN A 211 -8.54 -14.60 6.82
C ASN A 211 -9.12 -13.24 7.19
N GLY A 212 -9.52 -13.07 8.46
CA GLY A 212 -10.33 -11.92 8.90
C GLY A 212 -9.71 -10.53 8.69
N PHE A 213 -8.42 -10.42 8.39
CA PHE A 213 -7.85 -9.14 8.03
C PHE A 213 -7.92 -8.85 6.52
N SER A 214 -8.11 -9.88 5.67
CA SER A 214 -8.32 -9.70 4.23
C SER A 214 -9.64 -8.98 3.93
N ASP A 215 -10.59 -9.03 4.87
CA ASP A 215 -11.92 -8.40 4.73
C ASP A 215 -11.91 -6.89 4.97
N LEU A 216 -10.77 -6.33 5.43
CA LEU A 216 -10.66 -4.89 5.63
C LEU A 216 -10.59 -4.15 4.30
N ASN A 217 -11.48 -3.17 4.14
CA ASN A 217 -11.45 -2.29 2.98
C ASN A 217 -10.24 -1.34 3.05
N PRO A 218 -9.35 -1.33 2.03
CA PRO A 218 -8.22 -0.40 1.97
C PRO A 218 -8.62 1.07 2.09
N ASP A 219 -9.79 1.46 1.57
CA ASP A 219 -10.30 2.83 1.64
C ASP A 219 -10.64 3.29 3.07
N ASP A 220 -10.87 2.37 3.99
CA ASP A 220 -11.16 2.68 5.39
C ASP A 220 -9.91 2.71 6.27
N ILE A 221 -8.75 2.40 5.73
CA ILE A 221 -7.48 2.44 6.45
C ILE A 221 -6.98 3.89 6.50
N GLU A 222 -6.69 4.38 7.70
CA GLU A 222 -6.04 5.66 7.92
C GLU A 222 -4.52 5.54 7.90
N SER A 223 -4.00 4.54 8.61
CA SER A 223 -2.57 4.26 8.68
C SER A 223 -2.31 2.83 9.13
N ILE A 224 -1.20 2.29 8.69
CA ILE A 224 -0.68 1.00 9.14
C ILE A 224 0.67 1.24 9.80
N GLN A 225 0.82 0.72 11.01
CA GLN A 225 2.09 0.76 11.73
C GLN A 225 2.61 -0.65 11.93
N VAL A 226 3.85 -0.86 11.52
CA VAL A 226 4.51 -2.15 11.63
C VAL A 226 5.54 -2.08 12.77
N LEU A 227 5.30 -2.86 13.82
CA LEU A 227 6.16 -2.99 14.98
C LEU A 227 7.04 -4.22 14.79
N LYS A 228 8.33 -3.99 14.52
CA LYS A 228 9.27 -5.06 14.16
C LYS A 228 10.03 -5.56 15.39
N GLY A 229 9.92 -6.85 15.67
CA GLY A 229 10.71 -7.53 16.69
C GLY A 229 9.99 -7.88 17.99
N ALA A 230 10.69 -8.60 18.86
CA ALA A 230 10.14 -9.17 20.09
C ALA A 230 9.67 -8.12 21.13
N SER A 231 10.15 -6.87 21.02
CA SER A 231 9.68 -5.79 21.89
C SER A 231 8.22 -5.43 21.67
N ALA A 232 7.67 -5.71 20.48
CA ALA A 232 6.24 -5.61 20.22
C ALA A 232 5.44 -6.64 21.05
N SER A 233 6.06 -7.79 21.38
CA SER A 233 5.42 -8.84 22.20
C SER A 233 5.19 -8.43 23.64
N ALA A 234 5.93 -7.44 24.15
CA ALA A 234 5.68 -6.88 25.48
C ALA A 234 4.28 -6.24 25.61
N LEU A 235 3.69 -5.85 24.49
CA LEU A 235 2.37 -5.20 24.45
C LEU A 235 1.23 -6.18 24.19
N TYR A 236 1.47 -7.24 23.42
CA TYR A 236 0.44 -8.19 22.98
C TYR A 236 0.74 -9.66 23.35
N GLY A 237 1.78 -9.88 24.19
CA GLY A 237 2.17 -11.20 24.64
C GLY A 237 2.86 -12.05 23.56
N SER A 238 2.93 -13.35 23.79
CA SER A 238 3.64 -14.32 22.93
C SER A 238 3.10 -14.36 21.49
N ARG A 239 1.85 -14.01 21.26
CA ARG A 239 1.24 -13.93 19.91
C ARG A 239 1.91 -12.89 19.00
N ALA A 240 2.57 -11.91 19.60
CA ALA A 240 3.26 -10.84 18.90
C ALA A 240 4.78 -11.09 18.73
N ALA A 241 5.25 -12.31 19.02
CA ALA A 241 6.68 -12.65 18.94
C ALA A 241 7.27 -12.41 17.54
N ASN A 242 6.46 -12.60 16.48
CA ASN A 242 6.85 -12.39 15.10
C ASN A 242 6.58 -10.96 14.60
N GLY A 243 6.28 -10.02 15.50
CA GLY A 243 5.93 -8.65 15.21
C GLY A 243 4.42 -8.39 15.15
N VAL A 244 4.07 -7.10 15.08
CA VAL A 244 2.67 -6.63 15.08
C VAL A 244 2.45 -5.66 13.94
N ILE A 245 1.32 -5.82 13.27
CA ILE A 245 0.81 -4.89 12.27
C ILE A 245 -0.43 -4.23 12.86
N MET A 246 -0.31 -2.95 13.16
CA MET A 246 -1.40 -2.16 13.72
C MET A 246 -2.08 -1.38 12.63
N VAL A 247 -3.34 -1.65 12.40
CA VAL A 247 -4.20 -0.94 11.46
C VAL A 247 -5.07 0.03 12.22
N THR A 248 -5.02 1.30 11.84
CA THR A 248 -5.91 2.33 12.35
C THR A 248 -6.90 2.69 11.26
N THR A 249 -8.19 2.67 11.57
CA THR A 249 -9.23 3.00 10.60
C THR A 249 -9.55 4.50 10.59
N LYS A 250 -10.01 5.00 9.44
CA LYS A 250 -10.44 6.40 9.27
C LYS A 250 -11.65 6.70 10.16
N SER A 251 -11.59 7.80 10.88
CA SER A 251 -12.71 8.30 11.71
C SER A 251 -13.28 9.59 11.16
N GLY A 252 -14.52 9.94 11.55
CA GLY A 252 -15.13 11.23 11.20
C GLY A 252 -14.42 12.43 11.84
N ARG A 253 -13.68 12.21 12.91
CA ARG A 253 -13.03 13.25 13.74
C ARG A 253 -12.02 14.11 13.00
N LYS A 254 -11.33 13.56 12.00
CA LYS A 254 -10.32 14.27 11.18
C LYS A 254 -10.92 14.99 9.98
N SER A 255 -12.20 14.79 9.67
CA SER A 255 -12.84 15.47 8.57
C SER A 255 -13.09 16.96 8.90
N LYS A 256 -13.21 17.79 7.85
CA LYS A 256 -13.62 19.19 8.03
C LYS A 256 -15.02 19.24 8.67
N LYS A 257 -15.31 20.31 9.43
CA LYS A 257 -16.68 20.51 9.97
C LYS A 257 -17.70 20.48 8.84
N GLY A 258 -18.78 19.74 9.05
CA GLY A 258 -19.86 19.55 8.08
C GLY A 258 -19.98 18.08 7.65
N ILE A 259 -20.68 17.87 6.55
CA ILE A 259 -20.88 16.56 5.94
C ILE A 259 -19.96 16.45 4.73
N GLY A 260 -19.17 15.37 4.66
CA GLY A 260 -18.35 15.00 3.52
C GLY A 260 -18.85 13.69 2.91
N VAL A 261 -18.82 13.60 1.59
CA VAL A 261 -19.11 12.37 0.84
C VAL A 261 -17.91 12.06 -0.02
N THR A 262 -17.41 10.85 0.06
CA THR A 262 -16.32 10.33 -0.78
C THR A 262 -16.82 9.09 -1.49
N TYR A 263 -16.63 9.04 -2.79
CA TYR A 263 -16.90 7.87 -3.62
C TYR A 263 -15.60 7.47 -4.33
N SER A 264 -15.23 6.22 -4.23
CA SER A 264 -14.13 5.61 -4.98
C SER A 264 -14.62 4.44 -5.81
N PHE A 265 -14.03 4.29 -6.98
CA PHE A 265 -14.28 3.19 -7.90
C PHE A 265 -12.95 2.62 -8.35
N ASN A 266 -12.81 1.31 -8.24
CA ASN A 266 -11.66 0.59 -8.76
C ASN A 266 -12.11 -0.56 -9.64
N GLN A 267 -11.33 -0.80 -10.68
CA GLN A 267 -11.53 -1.92 -11.59
C GLN A 267 -10.19 -2.56 -11.91
N SER A 268 -10.10 -3.87 -11.72
CA SER A 268 -8.89 -4.65 -12.00
C SER A 268 -9.18 -5.83 -12.92
N TRP A 269 -8.16 -6.20 -13.69
CA TRP A 269 -8.12 -7.40 -14.53
C TRP A 269 -6.90 -8.20 -14.09
N ASP A 270 -7.13 -9.45 -13.73
CA ASP A 270 -6.09 -10.33 -13.20
C ASP A 270 -5.86 -11.46 -14.20
N GLU A 271 -4.65 -11.56 -14.75
CA GLU A 271 -4.23 -12.61 -15.64
C GLU A 271 -3.07 -13.39 -15.05
N ALA A 272 -3.07 -14.71 -15.26
CA ALA A 272 -1.94 -15.55 -14.91
C ALA A 272 -0.76 -15.23 -15.84
N ALA A 273 0.27 -14.56 -15.31
CA ALA A 273 1.37 -14.04 -16.12
C ALA A 273 2.46 -15.07 -16.42
N HIS A 274 2.74 -15.96 -15.48
CA HIS A 274 3.86 -16.90 -15.60
C HIS A 274 3.46 -18.30 -15.17
N PHE A 275 3.77 -19.25 -16.03
CA PHE A 275 3.68 -20.65 -15.74
C PHE A 275 5.09 -21.25 -15.72
N PRO A 276 5.34 -22.32 -14.96
CA PRO A 276 6.57 -23.07 -15.05
C PRO A 276 6.79 -23.61 -16.47
N ASP A 277 8.03 -23.72 -16.88
CA ASP A 277 8.40 -24.42 -18.11
C ASP A 277 8.20 -25.91 -17.92
N TYR A 278 7.09 -26.42 -18.45
CA TYR A 278 6.77 -27.85 -18.37
C TYR A 278 7.48 -28.61 -19.48
N GLN A 279 7.84 -29.87 -19.18
CA GLN A 279 8.32 -30.78 -20.23
C GLN A 279 7.15 -31.29 -21.06
N TYR A 280 7.32 -31.35 -22.38
CA TYR A 280 6.33 -31.84 -23.36
C TYR A 280 6.86 -33.00 -24.21
N VAL A 281 7.83 -33.75 -23.67
CA VAL A 281 8.47 -34.87 -24.38
C VAL A 281 7.89 -36.20 -23.91
N PHE A 282 7.60 -36.34 -22.62
CA PHE A 282 7.11 -37.56 -21.99
C PHE A 282 5.76 -37.30 -21.32
N GLY A 283 4.88 -38.28 -21.40
CA GLY A 283 3.57 -38.18 -20.77
C GLY A 283 3.49 -38.87 -19.40
N GLN A 284 2.26 -39.11 -18.95
CA GLN A 284 1.99 -39.76 -17.67
C GLN A 284 2.58 -41.20 -17.68
N GLY A 285 3.17 -41.57 -16.56
CA GLY A 285 3.77 -42.88 -16.35
C GLY A 285 5.05 -42.83 -15.56
N VAL A 286 5.70 -43.96 -15.38
CA VAL A 286 6.98 -44.11 -14.67
C VAL A 286 8.05 -44.63 -15.60
N ALA A 287 9.31 -44.24 -15.39
CA ALA A 287 10.43 -44.78 -16.13
C ALA A 287 10.63 -46.28 -15.82
N LYS A 288 11.23 -46.99 -16.78
CA LYS A 288 11.43 -48.44 -16.77
C LYS A 288 12.09 -48.99 -15.52
N ASN A 289 12.92 -48.19 -14.83
CA ASN A 289 13.72 -48.64 -13.68
C ASN A 289 13.67 -47.60 -12.53
N ILE A 290 12.53 -47.51 -11.85
CA ILE A 290 12.48 -46.76 -10.56
C ILE A 290 12.59 -47.80 -9.43
N GLY A 291 13.65 -47.64 -8.60
CA GLY A 291 13.88 -48.49 -7.44
C GLY A 291 14.29 -49.93 -7.76
N GLY A 292 14.91 -50.19 -8.94
CA GLY A 292 15.42 -51.50 -9.33
C GLY A 292 14.34 -52.52 -9.76
N LYS A 293 13.09 -52.07 -9.91
CA LYS A 293 12.00 -52.89 -10.48
C LYS A 293 11.81 -52.55 -11.96
N ASN A 294 11.90 -53.56 -12.83
CA ASN A 294 11.48 -53.39 -14.21
C ASN A 294 9.98 -53.14 -14.22
N THR A 295 9.59 -51.96 -14.65
CA THR A 295 8.18 -51.69 -14.93
C THR A 295 7.87 -52.29 -16.29
N GLU A 296 6.75 -53.01 -16.42
CA GLU A 296 6.34 -53.78 -17.60
C GLU A 296 6.07 -52.91 -18.86
N TRP A 297 6.20 -51.62 -18.74
CA TRP A 297 5.91 -50.62 -19.81
C TRP A 297 6.98 -50.54 -20.90
N ALA A 298 8.13 -51.10 -20.65
CA ALA A 298 9.24 -50.99 -21.56
C ALA A 298 9.04 -51.87 -22.80
N GLY A 299 8.85 -51.22 -23.94
CA GLY A 299 8.70 -51.83 -25.23
C GLY A 299 7.27 -51.99 -25.70
N GLN A 300 6.28 -51.54 -24.97
CA GLN A 300 4.90 -51.49 -25.47
C GLN A 300 4.68 -50.23 -26.31
N GLN A 301 4.04 -50.41 -27.47
CA GLN A 301 3.77 -49.31 -28.41
C GLN A 301 2.49 -48.53 -28.05
N TYR A 302 1.63 -49.10 -27.20
CA TYR A 302 0.33 -48.52 -26.87
C TYR A 302 0.08 -48.53 -25.36
N TYR A 303 -0.48 -47.44 -24.89
CA TYR A 303 -0.82 -47.24 -23.49
C TYR A 303 -2.27 -46.85 -23.37
N SER A 304 -2.84 -47.07 -22.16
CA SER A 304 -4.22 -46.71 -21.92
C SER A 304 -4.40 -46.18 -20.49
N TYR A 305 -5.44 -45.39 -20.30
CA TYR A 305 -6.01 -45.17 -18.96
C TYR A 305 -6.87 -46.39 -18.58
N GLY A 306 -6.63 -46.94 -17.42
CA GLY A 306 -7.33 -48.19 -17.04
C GLY A 306 -6.89 -49.42 -17.83
N THR A 307 -7.36 -50.58 -17.40
CA THR A 307 -7.11 -51.89 -18.05
C THR A 307 -8.28 -52.25 -18.94
N GLY A 308 -7.98 -52.87 -20.09
CA GLY A 308 -8.94 -53.47 -20.98
C GLY A 308 -8.47 -54.86 -21.41
N ASP A 309 -9.30 -55.59 -22.14
CA ASP A 309 -8.99 -56.95 -22.67
C ASP A 309 -7.96 -56.94 -23.77
N ASP A 310 -7.46 -55.78 -24.19
CA ASP A 310 -6.49 -55.58 -25.26
C ASP A 310 -5.03 -55.75 -24.83
N GLY A 311 -4.79 -56.01 -23.55
CA GLY A 311 -3.44 -56.21 -22.99
C GLY A 311 -2.57 -54.94 -22.94
N LEU A 312 -3.14 -53.76 -23.12
CA LEU A 312 -2.41 -52.52 -23.06
C LEU A 312 -2.04 -52.18 -21.60
N ALA A 313 -0.87 -51.63 -21.43
CA ALA A 313 -0.41 -51.16 -20.13
C ALA A 313 -1.19 -49.90 -19.66
N SER A 314 -1.61 -49.89 -18.38
CA SER A 314 -2.39 -48.81 -17.81
C SER A 314 -1.48 -47.74 -17.16
N THR A 315 -1.79 -46.46 -17.41
CA THR A 315 -1.20 -45.32 -16.71
C THR A 315 -2.03 -44.85 -15.51
N SER A 316 -3.20 -45.51 -15.27
CA SER A 316 -4.06 -45.14 -14.15
C SER A 316 -3.35 -45.31 -12.80
N GLY A 317 -3.63 -44.37 -11.87
CA GLY A 317 -3.01 -44.35 -10.55
C GLY A 317 -1.58 -43.82 -10.51
N THR A 318 -1.05 -43.31 -11.61
CA THR A 318 0.30 -42.74 -11.68
C THR A 318 0.25 -41.23 -11.83
N SER A 319 0.86 -40.50 -10.89
CA SER A 319 0.96 -39.06 -10.95
C SER A 319 2.28 -38.55 -11.57
N SER A 320 3.18 -39.45 -11.96
CA SER A 320 4.48 -39.13 -12.54
C SER A 320 4.38 -38.83 -14.04
N ALA A 321 5.20 -37.91 -14.52
CA ALA A 321 5.31 -37.56 -15.94
C ALA A 321 6.61 -38.12 -16.57
N PHE A 322 6.95 -39.37 -16.27
CA PHE A 322 8.12 -40.10 -16.76
C PHE A 322 7.71 -41.35 -17.56
N GLY A 323 6.54 -41.30 -18.17
CA GLY A 323 6.00 -42.39 -18.99
C GLY A 323 6.51 -42.34 -20.41
N PRO A 324 5.71 -42.88 -21.38
CA PRO A 324 6.11 -42.96 -22.76
C PRO A 324 6.28 -41.60 -23.40
N LYS A 325 7.20 -41.54 -24.38
CA LYS A 325 7.42 -40.36 -25.20
C LYS A 325 6.17 -40.07 -26.05
N PHE A 326 5.89 -38.79 -26.26
CA PHE A 326 4.89 -38.34 -27.19
C PHE A 326 5.40 -38.52 -28.63
N ASP A 327 5.10 -39.64 -29.23
CA ASP A 327 5.53 -40.02 -30.61
C ASP A 327 4.37 -40.16 -31.60
N GLY A 328 3.15 -39.75 -31.18
CA GLY A 328 1.96 -39.81 -31.98
C GLY A 328 1.27 -41.18 -31.98
N GLN A 329 1.63 -42.06 -31.05
CA GLN A 329 0.90 -43.34 -30.89
C GLN A 329 -0.53 -43.09 -30.36
N MET A 330 -1.39 -44.11 -30.55
CA MET A 330 -2.77 -44.06 -30.08
C MET A 330 -2.81 -44.38 -28.57
N PHE A 331 -3.70 -43.69 -27.85
CA PHE A 331 -3.85 -43.83 -26.39
C PHE A 331 -5.34 -43.76 -26.03
N TYR A 332 -5.81 -44.66 -25.17
CA TYR A 332 -7.16 -44.59 -24.61
C TYR A 332 -7.16 -43.64 -23.40
N GLN A 333 -7.79 -42.48 -23.53
CA GLN A 333 -7.88 -41.43 -22.52
C GLN A 333 -8.83 -41.83 -21.38
N TYR A 334 -8.81 -41.04 -20.30
CA TYR A 334 -9.86 -41.06 -19.29
C TYR A 334 -11.14 -40.43 -19.86
N ASP A 335 -12.26 -41.08 -19.65
CA ASP A 335 -13.58 -40.57 -19.97
C ASP A 335 -14.32 -40.23 -18.69
N PRO A 336 -14.63 -38.92 -18.43
CA PRO A 336 -15.29 -38.49 -17.22
C PRO A 336 -16.76 -38.96 -17.13
N GLU A 337 -17.43 -39.24 -18.24
CA GLU A 337 -18.80 -39.75 -18.24
C GLU A 337 -18.88 -41.20 -17.77
N LYS A 338 -17.85 -41.96 -18.05
CA LYS A 338 -17.74 -43.39 -17.66
C LYS A 338 -16.93 -43.59 -16.40
N GLU A 339 -16.32 -42.52 -15.86
CA GLU A 339 -15.36 -42.60 -14.78
C GLU A 339 -14.26 -43.64 -15.00
N GLY A 340 -13.83 -43.79 -16.25
CA GLY A 340 -12.92 -44.83 -16.65
C GLY A 340 -12.26 -44.62 -18.01
N ARG A 341 -11.90 -45.72 -18.64
CA ARG A 341 -11.27 -45.73 -19.97
C ARG A 341 -12.27 -45.38 -21.07
N ALA A 342 -11.89 -44.49 -21.98
CA ALA A 342 -12.65 -44.18 -23.19
C ALA A 342 -12.71 -45.37 -24.15
N ASP A 343 -13.83 -45.51 -24.92
CA ASP A 343 -13.98 -46.56 -25.92
C ASP A 343 -13.13 -46.32 -27.17
N ALA A 344 -12.81 -45.05 -27.47
CA ALA A 344 -12.04 -44.67 -28.64
C ALA A 344 -10.65 -44.19 -28.27
N ALA A 345 -9.62 -44.70 -28.92
CA ALA A 345 -8.27 -44.20 -28.76
C ALA A 345 -8.07 -42.86 -29.46
N THR A 346 -7.31 -41.99 -28.88
CA THR A 346 -6.87 -40.69 -29.39
C THR A 346 -5.36 -40.63 -29.48
N LEU A 347 -4.82 -39.61 -30.17
CA LEU A 347 -3.37 -39.45 -30.28
C LEU A 347 -2.74 -39.15 -28.93
N TRP A 348 -1.66 -39.85 -28.60
CA TRP A 348 -0.76 -39.56 -27.48
C TRP A 348 0.09 -38.35 -27.86
N ARG A 349 -0.33 -37.19 -27.40
CA ARG A 349 0.32 -35.89 -27.69
C ARG A 349 0.32 -35.00 -26.48
N PRO A 350 1.29 -34.09 -26.38
CA PRO A 350 1.22 -33.07 -25.35
C PRO A 350 0.08 -32.08 -25.61
N TYR A 351 -0.54 -31.62 -24.55
CA TYR A 351 -1.50 -30.52 -24.54
C TYR A 351 -0.86 -29.32 -23.86
N THR A 352 -0.31 -28.43 -24.67
CA THR A 352 0.48 -27.28 -24.19
C THR A 352 -0.36 -26.27 -23.43
N ASP A 353 -1.67 -26.22 -23.71
CA ASP A 353 -2.58 -25.24 -23.15
C ASP A 353 -3.34 -25.73 -21.90
N ASN A 354 -3.05 -26.93 -21.40
CA ASN A 354 -3.74 -27.52 -20.25
C ASN A 354 -3.62 -26.66 -19.00
N HIS A 355 -2.49 -25.98 -18.80
CA HIS A 355 -2.26 -25.14 -17.62
C HIS A 355 -2.85 -23.74 -17.80
N SER A 356 -2.63 -23.12 -18.96
CA SER A 356 -3.14 -21.78 -19.27
C SER A 356 -4.64 -21.76 -19.52
N GLY A 357 -5.17 -22.79 -20.18
CA GLY A 357 -6.58 -22.90 -20.53
C GLY A 357 -7.54 -23.07 -19.35
N LEU A 358 -7.02 -23.42 -18.15
CA LEU A 358 -7.81 -23.50 -16.92
C LEU A 358 -8.08 -22.13 -16.30
N PHE A 359 -7.27 -21.13 -16.63
CA PHE A 359 -7.39 -19.80 -16.05
C PHE A 359 -8.14 -18.87 -17.00
N GLN A 360 -9.07 -18.13 -16.45
CA GLN A 360 -9.75 -17.05 -17.14
C GLN A 360 -9.25 -15.72 -16.57
N THR A 361 -9.25 -14.69 -17.40
CA THR A 361 -8.99 -13.33 -16.91
C THR A 361 -10.01 -12.98 -15.83
N GLY A 362 -9.53 -12.78 -14.62
CA GLY A 362 -10.33 -12.29 -13.50
C GLY A 362 -10.73 -10.83 -13.74
N HIS A 363 -11.93 -10.48 -13.37
CA HIS A 363 -12.43 -9.12 -13.47
C HIS A 363 -13.06 -8.71 -12.13
N THR A 364 -12.48 -7.71 -11.48
CA THR A 364 -12.98 -7.22 -10.20
C THR A 364 -13.34 -5.75 -10.30
N SER A 365 -14.57 -5.40 -9.92
CA SER A 365 -15.01 -4.02 -9.77
C SER A 365 -15.37 -3.75 -8.31
N THR A 366 -14.81 -2.70 -7.73
CA THR A 366 -15.05 -2.30 -6.36
C THR A 366 -15.59 -0.87 -6.32
N HIS A 367 -16.70 -0.69 -5.65
CA HIS A 367 -17.34 0.60 -5.41
C HIS A 367 -17.37 0.87 -3.91
N SER A 368 -16.77 1.96 -3.47
CA SER A 368 -16.75 2.37 -2.06
C SER A 368 -17.40 3.74 -1.92
N LEU A 369 -18.34 3.87 -1.01
CA LEU A 369 -19.00 5.11 -0.64
C LEU A 369 -18.78 5.38 0.84
N ALA A 370 -18.19 6.50 1.19
CA ALA A 370 -18.01 6.92 2.56
C ALA A 370 -18.70 8.26 2.82
N ILE A 371 -19.47 8.32 3.89
CA ILE A 371 -20.13 9.54 4.39
C ILE A 371 -19.52 9.86 5.74
N THR A 372 -18.96 11.05 5.87
CA THR A 372 -18.34 11.54 7.11
C THR A 372 -19.10 12.77 7.60
N GLY A 373 -19.34 12.83 8.90
CA GLY A 373 -19.89 13.98 9.56
C GLY A 373 -19.01 14.40 10.74
N ASN A 374 -18.71 15.69 10.85
CA ASN A 374 -17.98 16.22 11.98
C ASN A 374 -18.62 17.52 12.49
N SER A 375 -18.87 17.56 13.79
CA SER A 375 -19.42 18.72 14.49
C SER A 375 -18.76 18.86 15.86
N ASP A 376 -19.03 19.99 16.53
CA ASP A 376 -18.54 20.22 17.91
C ASP A 376 -19.16 19.25 18.93
N ARG A 377 -20.25 18.54 18.56
CA ARG A 377 -20.96 17.60 19.44
C ARG A 377 -20.60 16.15 19.20
N GLY A 378 -19.97 15.84 18.08
CA GLY A 378 -19.57 14.47 17.74
C GLY A 378 -19.18 14.31 16.29
N ASP A 379 -18.60 13.17 16.00
CA ASP A 379 -18.18 12.75 14.69
C ASP A 379 -18.80 11.40 14.30
N MET A 380 -18.99 11.20 13.01
CA MET A 380 -19.48 9.93 12.46
C MET A 380 -18.78 9.63 11.13
N ARG A 381 -18.63 8.36 10.84
CA ARG A 381 -18.24 7.84 9.53
C ARG A 381 -19.08 6.59 9.24
N LEU A 382 -19.65 6.56 8.06
CA LEU A 382 -20.30 5.40 7.49
C LEU A 382 -19.61 5.08 6.16
N SER A 383 -19.15 3.85 5.99
CA SER A 383 -18.62 3.37 4.72
C SER A 383 -19.39 2.14 4.26
N LEU A 384 -19.61 2.06 2.95
CA LEU A 384 -20.27 0.95 2.27
C LEU A 384 -19.39 0.58 1.08
N THR A 385 -19.01 -0.69 0.99
CA THR A 385 -18.22 -1.21 -0.11
C THR A 385 -18.92 -2.39 -0.76
N TYR A 386 -18.95 -2.37 -2.06
CA TYR A 386 -19.46 -3.46 -2.89
C TYR A 386 -18.36 -3.88 -3.89
N SER A 387 -18.02 -5.16 -3.88
CA SER A 387 -17.06 -5.76 -4.83
C SER A 387 -17.72 -6.90 -5.57
N LYS A 388 -17.46 -6.98 -6.87
CA LYS A 388 -17.95 -8.03 -7.76
C LYS A 388 -16.81 -8.53 -8.64
#